data_6c409959c95b79c9bd6f785617f148d0
#
_entry.id   6c409959c95b79c9bd6f785617f148d0
#
_cell.length_a   1.000
_cell.length_b   1.000
_cell.length_c   1.000
_cell.angle_alpha   90.00
_cell.angle_beta   90.00
_cell.angle_gamma   90.00
#
_symmetry.space_group_name_H-M   'P 1'
#
loop_
_entity.id
_entity.type
_entity.pdbx_description
1 polymer ?
#
loop_
_entity_poly.entity_id
_entity_poly.type
_entity_poly.pdbx_seq_one_letter_code
_entity_poly.pdbx_strand_id
1 'polypeptide(L)'
;MENINKKTYWKKIPLLNNFFVYQLFNNRKKMFKIFENQMFTNPESKILDIGTTPSLEEHENYLIHKYQWKKNLTCLSNEDCNILQSKYKEITLLKGDGRKVDLPDSSFDVVYSNATIEHVGSSINQIDFIKECIRLSRDKIFISMPNRYFPIDFHTKIPLIHMLPKNIHRKILKLLGDNFFRYEENLNLLSKKDIIFFCEKLNIKKYKIICHKFLFFTSNIILIIEKE
;
A
#
# COMPACT_ATOMS: atom_id res chain seq x y z
N MET A 1 -16.48 -0.66 -17.23
CA MET A 1 -15.53 0.46 -17.00
C MET A 1 -14.36 0.29 -17.94
N GLU A 2 -14.13 1.26 -18.79
CA GLU A 2 -13.13 1.20 -19.84
C GLU A 2 -11.74 0.95 -19.27
N ASN A 3 -11.01 0.02 -19.90
CA ASN A 3 -9.59 -0.17 -19.73
C ASN A 3 -8.87 1.16 -20.00
N ILE A 4 -8.67 1.96 -18.96
CA ILE A 4 -7.86 3.16 -19.04
C ILE A 4 -6.43 2.68 -19.29
N ASN A 5 -6.05 2.68 -20.55
CA ASN A 5 -4.69 2.42 -21.02
C ASN A 5 -3.74 3.30 -20.21
N LYS A 6 -3.14 2.72 -19.16
CA LYS A 6 -2.02 3.33 -18.41
C LYS A 6 -0.88 3.57 -19.40
N LYS A 7 -0.93 4.65 -20.16
CA LYS A 7 0.18 5.13 -20.99
C LYS A 7 1.31 5.59 -20.06
N THR A 8 2.04 4.64 -19.54
CA THR A 8 3.28 4.92 -18.81
C THR A 8 4.34 5.30 -19.86
N TYR A 9 4.78 6.54 -19.84
CA TYR A 9 5.83 7.09 -20.71
C TYR A 9 7.10 6.21 -20.75
N TRP A 10 7.38 5.45 -19.71
CA TRP A 10 8.56 4.60 -19.51
C TRP A 10 8.45 3.18 -20.07
N LYS A 11 7.27 2.73 -20.51
CA LYS A 11 7.15 1.43 -21.24
C LYS A 11 7.99 1.42 -22.52
N LYS A 12 8.42 2.61 -23.00
CA LYS A 12 9.25 2.76 -24.20
C LYS A 12 10.74 2.49 -23.99
N ILE A 13 11.22 2.33 -22.73
CA ILE A 13 12.64 2.06 -22.43
C ILE A 13 12.71 0.78 -21.58
N PRO A 14 12.82 -0.42 -22.20
CA PRO A 14 12.75 -1.70 -21.49
C PRO A 14 13.78 -1.85 -20.37
N LEU A 15 15.00 -1.35 -20.58
CA LEU A 15 16.08 -1.44 -19.59
C LEU A 15 15.76 -0.69 -18.28
N LEU A 16 15.22 0.51 -18.40
CA LEU A 16 14.80 1.30 -17.23
C LEU A 16 13.60 0.66 -16.52
N ASN A 17 12.65 0.13 -17.27
CA ASN A 17 11.49 -0.55 -16.66
C ASN A 17 11.93 -1.80 -15.88
N ASN A 18 12.82 -2.62 -16.42
CA ASN A 18 13.35 -3.80 -15.74
C ASN A 18 14.12 -3.41 -14.47
N PHE A 19 14.91 -2.34 -14.51
CA PHE A 19 15.59 -1.81 -13.34
C PHE A 19 14.58 -1.39 -12.24
N PHE A 20 13.52 -0.66 -12.61
CA PHE A 20 12.49 -0.25 -11.64
C PHE A 20 11.73 -1.44 -11.05
N VAL A 21 11.35 -2.42 -11.87
CA VAL A 21 10.69 -3.66 -11.39
C VAL A 21 11.60 -4.42 -10.43
N TYR A 22 12.87 -4.57 -10.76
CA TYR A 22 13.85 -5.20 -9.88
C TYR A 22 13.98 -4.47 -8.53
N GLN A 23 13.99 -3.14 -8.54
CA GLN A 23 14.05 -2.35 -7.32
C GLN A 23 12.77 -2.45 -6.49
N LEU A 24 11.60 -2.45 -7.13
CA LEU A 24 10.32 -2.69 -6.45
C LEU A 24 10.33 -4.06 -5.76
N PHE A 25 10.77 -5.09 -6.45
CA PHE A 25 10.86 -6.45 -5.91
C PHE A 25 11.79 -6.50 -4.68
N ASN A 26 12.98 -5.92 -4.77
CA ASN A 26 13.93 -5.88 -3.65
C ASN A 26 13.37 -5.09 -2.45
N ASN A 27 12.68 -3.99 -2.69
CA ASN A 27 12.01 -3.23 -1.63
C ASN A 27 10.91 -4.05 -0.97
N ARG A 28 10.07 -4.75 -1.75
CA ARG A 28 9.02 -5.63 -1.22
C ARG A 28 9.60 -6.74 -0.35
N LYS A 29 10.67 -7.40 -0.81
CA LYS A 29 11.39 -8.43 -0.06
C LYS A 29 11.88 -7.92 1.30
N LYS A 30 12.49 -6.73 1.33
CA LYS A 30 12.99 -6.13 2.58
C LYS A 30 11.83 -5.72 3.51
N MET A 31 10.76 -5.13 2.98
CA MET A 31 9.59 -4.77 3.78
C MET A 31 8.86 -6.01 4.33
N PHE A 32 8.81 -7.09 3.56
CA PHE A 32 8.26 -8.35 4.04
C PHE A 32 9.07 -8.93 5.21
N LYS A 33 10.40 -8.87 5.18
CA LYS A 33 11.23 -9.24 6.34
C LYS A 33 10.95 -8.38 7.57
N ILE A 34 10.68 -7.07 7.38
CA ILE A 34 10.27 -6.19 8.49
C ILE A 34 8.91 -6.64 9.02
N PHE A 35 7.96 -7.00 8.14
CA PHE A 35 6.67 -7.56 8.51
C PHE A 35 6.83 -8.82 9.36
N GLU A 36 7.57 -9.82 8.90
CA GLU A 36 7.83 -11.06 9.66
C GLU A 36 8.42 -10.78 11.05
N ASN A 37 9.42 -9.89 11.12
CA ASN A 37 10.11 -9.55 12.37
C ASN A 37 9.29 -8.72 13.37
N GLN A 38 8.24 -8.04 12.93
CA GLN A 38 7.44 -7.16 13.78
C GLN A 38 6.06 -7.74 14.12
N MET A 39 5.49 -8.54 13.22
CA MET A 39 4.13 -9.06 13.41
C MET A 39 4.10 -10.37 14.20
N PHE A 40 5.17 -11.17 14.19
CA PHE A 40 5.26 -12.44 14.93
C PHE A 40 4.08 -13.38 14.65
N THR A 41 3.69 -13.50 13.38
CA THR A 41 2.57 -14.37 12.98
C THR A 41 2.92 -15.84 13.16
N ASN A 42 1.91 -16.67 13.40
CA ASN A 42 1.99 -18.11 13.58
C ASN A 42 0.95 -18.82 12.69
N PRO A 43 0.91 -20.18 12.65
CA PRO A 43 -0.03 -20.92 11.80
C PRO A 43 -1.51 -20.60 12.03
N GLU A 44 -1.89 -20.08 13.20
CA GLU A 44 -3.28 -19.77 13.55
C GLU A 44 -3.63 -18.30 13.32
N SER A 45 -2.63 -17.44 13.05
CA SER A 45 -2.82 -16.00 12.87
C SER A 45 -3.67 -15.70 11.63
N LYS A 46 -4.81 -15.07 11.84
CA LYS A 46 -5.68 -14.56 10.77
C LYS A 46 -5.17 -13.21 10.30
N ILE A 47 -4.88 -13.10 9.01
CA ILE A 47 -4.37 -11.86 8.40
C ILE A 47 -5.35 -11.34 7.37
N LEU A 48 -5.61 -10.03 7.40
CA LEU A 48 -6.29 -9.30 6.34
C LEU A 48 -5.27 -8.49 5.53
N ASP A 49 -5.17 -8.74 4.23
CA ASP A 49 -4.41 -7.93 3.28
C ASP A 49 -5.36 -6.97 2.55
N ILE A 50 -5.25 -5.66 2.84
CA ILE A 50 -6.09 -4.63 2.22
C ILE A 50 -5.33 -3.96 1.06
N GLY A 51 -5.90 -4.01 -0.14
CA GLY A 51 -5.34 -3.41 -1.34
C GLY A 51 -4.67 -4.42 -2.26
N THR A 52 -5.11 -5.67 -2.19
CA THR A 52 -4.73 -6.72 -3.14
C THR A 52 -5.11 -6.30 -4.57
N THR A 53 -4.22 -6.55 -5.54
CA THR A 53 -4.41 -6.23 -6.96
C THR A 53 -4.73 -7.49 -7.79
N PRO A 54 -5.48 -7.37 -8.91
CA PRO A 54 -5.77 -8.49 -9.80
C PRO A 54 -4.55 -8.87 -10.65
N SER A 55 -3.47 -9.28 -10.00
CA SER A 55 -2.19 -9.56 -10.65
C SER A 55 -1.51 -10.80 -10.05
N LEU A 56 -0.92 -11.63 -10.91
CA LEU A 56 -0.09 -12.76 -10.52
C LEU A 56 1.40 -12.39 -10.36
N GLU A 57 1.74 -11.14 -10.59
CA GLU A 57 3.10 -10.63 -10.46
C GLU A 57 3.52 -10.57 -8.99
N GLU A 58 4.64 -11.20 -8.66
CA GLU A 58 5.11 -11.34 -7.28
C GLU A 58 5.35 -9.98 -6.61
N HIS A 59 5.87 -9.01 -7.35
CA HIS A 59 6.16 -7.69 -6.81
C HIS A 59 4.90 -6.86 -6.51
N GLU A 60 3.74 -7.21 -7.05
CA GLU A 60 2.48 -6.51 -6.77
C GLU A 60 1.78 -7.08 -5.52
N ASN A 61 1.71 -8.42 -5.40
CA ASN A 61 1.05 -9.12 -4.29
C ASN A 61 2.06 -9.92 -3.44
N TYR A 62 3.12 -9.27 -2.96
CA TYR A 62 4.26 -9.95 -2.34
C TYR A 62 3.88 -10.79 -1.12
N LEU A 63 2.95 -10.31 -0.27
CA LEU A 63 2.46 -11.06 0.89
C LEU A 63 1.83 -12.39 0.45
N ILE A 64 0.92 -12.37 -0.52
CA ILE A 64 0.23 -13.58 -1.00
C ILE A 64 1.24 -14.62 -1.51
N HIS A 65 2.28 -14.17 -2.23
CA HIS A 65 3.29 -15.07 -2.78
C HIS A 65 4.15 -15.71 -1.68
N LYS A 66 4.53 -14.98 -0.64
CA LYS A 66 5.54 -15.40 0.35
C LYS A 66 4.98 -15.88 1.67
N TYR A 67 3.77 -15.45 2.06
CA TYR A 67 3.19 -15.88 3.32
C TYR A 67 2.92 -17.39 3.31
N GLN A 68 3.42 -18.08 4.32
CA GLN A 68 3.38 -19.55 4.34
C GLN A 68 2.02 -20.12 4.73
N TRP A 69 1.25 -19.45 5.57
CA TRP A 69 -0.05 -19.94 6.09
C TRP A 69 -1.22 -19.32 5.33
N LYS A 70 -1.30 -19.56 4.02
CA LYS A 70 -2.27 -18.94 3.10
C LYS A 70 -3.73 -19.21 3.44
N LYS A 71 -4.05 -20.33 4.09
CA LYS A 71 -5.42 -20.67 4.53
C LYS A 71 -6.02 -19.64 5.49
N ASN A 72 -5.18 -18.89 6.20
CA ASN A 72 -5.59 -17.86 7.15
C ASN A 72 -5.40 -16.44 6.59
N LEU A 73 -5.12 -16.32 5.29
CA LEU A 73 -4.97 -15.04 4.60
C LEU A 73 -6.27 -14.68 3.88
N THR A 74 -6.85 -13.56 4.29
CA THR A 74 -7.97 -12.92 3.61
C THR A 74 -7.45 -11.72 2.85
N CYS A 75 -7.82 -11.58 1.58
CA CYS A 75 -7.37 -10.51 0.69
C CYS A 75 -8.57 -9.66 0.28
N LEU A 76 -8.50 -8.37 0.56
CA LEU A 76 -9.55 -7.40 0.24
C LEU A 76 -9.11 -6.51 -0.93
N SER A 77 -9.95 -6.39 -1.92
CA SER A 77 -9.77 -5.52 -3.09
C SER A 77 -11.07 -4.83 -3.48
N ASN A 78 -10.97 -3.64 -4.05
CA ASN A 78 -12.10 -3.00 -4.75
C ASN A 78 -12.26 -3.51 -6.20
N GLU A 79 -11.26 -4.24 -6.72
CA GLU A 79 -11.26 -4.86 -8.04
C GLU A 79 -11.61 -6.35 -7.96
N ASP A 80 -11.91 -6.98 -9.11
CA ASP A 80 -12.09 -8.42 -9.20
C ASP A 80 -10.71 -9.12 -9.23
N CYS A 81 -10.42 -9.87 -8.19
CA CYS A 81 -9.16 -10.60 -8.02
C CYS A 81 -9.28 -12.12 -8.26
N ASN A 82 -10.30 -12.60 -8.95
CA ASN A 82 -10.55 -14.03 -9.20
C ASN A 82 -9.35 -14.75 -9.86
N ILE A 83 -8.52 -14.03 -10.60
CA ILE A 83 -7.26 -14.57 -11.15
C ILE A 83 -6.34 -15.13 -10.07
N LEU A 84 -6.34 -14.56 -8.86
CA LEU A 84 -5.53 -15.05 -7.75
C LEU A 84 -6.04 -16.38 -7.22
N GLN A 85 -7.38 -16.60 -7.23
CA GLN A 85 -7.99 -17.84 -6.78
C GLN A 85 -7.58 -19.03 -7.63
N SER A 86 -7.28 -18.81 -8.93
CA SER A 86 -6.83 -19.88 -9.82
C SER A 86 -5.45 -20.45 -9.39
N LYS A 87 -4.60 -19.60 -8.82
CA LYS A 87 -3.24 -19.97 -8.35
C LYS A 87 -3.18 -20.28 -6.86
N TYR A 88 -3.95 -19.56 -6.04
CA TYR A 88 -3.94 -19.66 -4.58
C TYR A 88 -5.33 -20.05 -4.08
N LYS A 89 -5.67 -21.32 -4.14
CA LYS A 89 -6.99 -21.84 -3.74
C LYS A 89 -7.29 -21.69 -2.25
N GLU A 90 -6.25 -21.53 -1.44
CA GLU A 90 -6.34 -21.49 0.03
C GLU A 90 -6.69 -20.11 0.58
N ILE A 91 -6.48 -19.02 -0.17
CA ILE A 91 -6.79 -17.66 0.29
C ILE A 91 -8.29 -17.39 0.20
N THR A 92 -8.76 -16.49 1.08
CA THR A 92 -10.11 -15.94 0.98
C THR A 92 -10.05 -14.60 0.25
N LEU A 93 -10.86 -14.42 -0.79
CA LEU A 93 -10.97 -13.14 -1.50
C LEU A 93 -12.26 -12.43 -1.08
N LEU A 94 -12.13 -11.15 -0.75
CA LEU A 94 -13.24 -10.25 -0.47
C LEU A 94 -13.21 -9.06 -1.43
N LYS A 95 -14.37 -8.62 -1.86
CA LYS A 95 -14.52 -7.40 -2.65
C LYS A 95 -15.12 -6.30 -1.78
N GLY A 96 -14.45 -5.15 -1.71
CA GLY A 96 -14.94 -4.04 -0.89
C GLY A 96 -13.99 -2.85 -0.88
N ASP A 97 -14.45 -1.79 -0.22
CA ASP A 97 -13.66 -0.57 0.03
C ASP A 97 -12.92 -0.70 1.36
N GLY A 98 -11.59 -0.60 1.33
CA GLY A 98 -10.76 -0.69 2.53
C GLY A 98 -10.98 0.40 3.58
N ARG A 99 -11.77 1.43 3.25
CA ARG A 99 -12.17 2.50 4.19
C ARG A 99 -13.43 2.15 5.00
N LYS A 100 -14.18 1.15 4.55
CA LYS A 100 -15.40 0.67 5.21
C LYS A 100 -15.68 -0.77 4.77
N VAL A 101 -15.30 -1.71 5.61
CA VAL A 101 -15.41 -3.14 5.34
C VAL A 101 -16.56 -3.74 6.13
N ASP A 102 -17.43 -4.50 5.47
CA ASP A 102 -18.56 -5.15 6.14
C ASP A 102 -18.12 -6.44 6.84
N LEU A 103 -17.35 -6.26 7.90
CA LEU A 103 -16.85 -7.32 8.79
C LEU A 103 -16.90 -6.84 10.24
N PRO A 104 -17.07 -7.76 11.22
CA PRO A 104 -17.03 -7.42 12.64
C PRO A 104 -15.70 -6.82 13.08
N ASP A 105 -15.73 -6.05 14.17
CA ASP A 105 -14.54 -5.53 14.82
C ASP A 105 -13.61 -6.67 15.26
N SER A 106 -12.30 -6.43 15.23
CA SER A 106 -11.30 -7.37 15.72
C SER A 106 -11.39 -8.76 15.08
N SER A 107 -11.75 -8.82 13.78
CA SER A 107 -11.89 -10.08 13.02
C SER A 107 -10.57 -10.75 12.66
N PHE A 108 -9.47 -9.99 12.65
CA PHE A 108 -8.14 -10.46 12.26
C PHE A 108 -7.11 -10.15 13.32
N ASP A 109 -6.13 -11.02 13.50
CA ASP A 109 -5.03 -10.79 14.43
C ASP A 109 -4.11 -9.69 13.89
N VAL A 110 -3.86 -9.70 12.58
CA VAL A 110 -3.05 -8.70 11.90
C VAL A 110 -3.78 -8.13 10.69
N VAL A 111 -3.78 -6.81 10.54
CA VAL A 111 -4.17 -6.12 9.30
C VAL A 111 -2.91 -5.61 8.60
N TYR A 112 -2.75 -6.04 7.37
CA TYR A 112 -1.64 -5.66 6.49
C TYR A 112 -2.16 -4.82 5.33
N SER A 113 -1.42 -3.79 4.95
CA SER A 113 -1.67 -3.04 3.72
C SER A 113 -0.37 -2.50 3.16
N ASN A 114 -0.22 -2.56 1.85
CA ASN A 114 1.01 -2.15 1.20
C ASN A 114 0.75 -1.36 -0.07
N ALA A 115 1.17 -0.09 -0.08
CA ALA A 115 1.01 0.84 -1.19
C ALA A 115 -0.47 1.00 -1.62
N THR A 116 -1.35 1.18 -0.65
CA THR A 116 -2.81 1.34 -0.84
C THR A 116 -3.30 2.69 -0.33
N ILE A 117 -2.82 3.12 0.83
CA ILE A 117 -3.29 4.35 1.50
C ILE A 117 -3.12 5.60 0.64
N GLU A 118 -2.15 5.65 -0.26
CA GLU A 118 -1.96 6.75 -1.21
C GLU A 118 -3.03 6.80 -2.30
N HIS A 119 -3.83 5.72 -2.46
CA HIS A 119 -4.88 5.56 -3.48
C HIS A 119 -6.30 5.68 -2.92
N VAL A 120 -6.48 5.95 -1.64
CA VAL A 120 -7.81 6.08 -1.04
C VAL A 120 -8.37 7.51 -1.10
N GLY A 121 -7.64 8.44 -1.71
CA GLY A 121 -8.09 9.82 -1.95
C GLY A 121 -7.62 10.84 -0.92
N SER A 122 -8.54 11.65 -0.39
CA SER A 122 -8.23 12.78 0.50
C SER A 122 -7.57 12.35 1.82
N SER A 123 -6.96 13.30 2.53
CA SER A 123 -6.39 13.02 3.86
C SER A 123 -7.44 12.55 4.88
N ILE A 124 -8.72 12.93 4.70
CA ILE A 124 -9.83 12.42 5.51
C ILE A 124 -10.02 10.93 5.22
N ASN A 125 -10.09 10.55 3.96
CA ASN A 125 -10.19 9.15 3.54
C ASN A 125 -9.00 8.31 4.02
N GLN A 126 -7.80 8.89 4.03
CA GLN A 126 -6.59 8.21 4.54
C GLN A 126 -6.67 7.97 6.05
N ILE A 127 -7.24 8.91 6.81
CA ILE A 127 -7.50 8.75 8.23
C ILE A 127 -8.58 7.68 8.46
N ASP A 128 -9.67 7.70 7.70
CA ASP A 128 -10.74 6.70 7.77
C ASP A 128 -10.21 5.30 7.44
N PHE A 129 -9.30 5.20 6.46
CA PHE A 129 -8.61 3.95 6.13
C PHE A 129 -7.80 3.40 7.31
N ILE A 130 -6.99 4.23 7.99
CA ILE A 130 -6.24 3.81 9.18
C ILE A 130 -7.19 3.42 10.31
N LYS A 131 -8.26 4.19 10.54
CA LYS A 131 -9.30 3.89 11.53
C LYS A 131 -9.94 2.53 11.27
N GLU A 132 -10.23 2.22 10.02
CA GLU A 132 -10.81 0.94 9.63
C GLU A 132 -9.83 -0.22 9.84
N CYS A 133 -8.54 -0.04 9.49
CA CYS A 133 -7.51 -1.02 9.80
C CYS A 133 -7.44 -1.31 11.31
N ILE A 134 -7.53 -0.28 12.15
CA ILE A 134 -7.55 -0.42 13.62
C ILE A 134 -8.81 -1.17 14.09
N ARG A 135 -9.97 -0.86 13.52
CA ARG A 135 -11.23 -1.52 13.87
C ARG A 135 -11.17 -3.02 13.58
N LEU A 136 -10.66 -3.39 12.42
CA LEU A 136 -10.60 -4.78 11.96
C LEU A 136 -9.52 -5.62 12.63
N SER A 137 -8.45 -4.99 13.12
CA SER A 137 -7.37 -5.68 13.81
C SER A 137 -7.73 -6.00 15.25
N ARG A 138 -7.27 -7.16 15.74
CA ARG A 138 -7.27 -7.53 17.16
C ARG A 138 -5.98 -7.11 17.86
N ASP A 139 -4.83 -7.24 17.21
CA ASP A 139 -3.52 -7.04 17.83
C ASP A 139 -2.68 -6.00 17.08
N LYS A 140 -2.32 -6.25 15.82
CA LYS A 140 -1.33 -5.43 15.12
C LYS A 140 -1.76 -5.00 13.73
N ILE A 141 -1.27 -3.83 13.33
CA ILE A 141 -1.49 -3.27 12.00
C ILE A 141 -0.14 -2.94 11.37
N PHE A 142 0.03 -3.28 10.10
CA PHE A 142 1.20 -2.98 9.29
C PHE A 142 0.75 -2.26 8.02
N ILE A 143 1.02 -0.98 7.90
CA ILE A 143 0.72 -0.19 6.70
C ILE A 143 2.02 0.35 6.13
N SER A 144 2.33 0.00 4.89
CA SER A 144 3.49 0.54 4.18
C SER A 144 3.06 1.37 2.97
N MET A 145 3.78 2.46 2.74
CA MET A 145 3.49 3.41 1.68
C MET A 145 4.76 4.03 1.09
N PRO A 146 4.75 4.47 -0.18
CA PRO A 146 5.85 5.22 -0.74
C PRO A 146 6.00 6.57 -0.03
N ASN A 147 7.26 6.96 0.23
CA ASN A 147 7.55 8.26 0.81
C ASN A 147 7.47 9.35 -0.24
N ARG A 148 6.65 10.35 -0.01
CA ARG A 148 6.51 11.52 -0.88
C ARG A 148 7.84 12.21 -1.21
N TYR A 149 8.80 12.15 -0.31
CA TYR A 149 10.11 12.81 -0.48
C TYR A 149 11.21 11.85 -0.99
N PHE A 150 10.83 10.70 -1.56
CA PHE A 150 11.76 9.89 -2.32
C PHE A 150 12.00 10.52 -3.70
N PRO A 151 13.24 10.61 -4.22
CA PRO A 151 13.52 11.39 -5.43
C PRO A 151 12.72 11.02 -6.68
N ILE A 152 12.24 9.78 -6.77
CA ILE A 152 11.47 9.28 -7.92
C ILE A 152 10.15 8.71 -7.43
N ASP A 153 9.04 9.27 -7.91
CA ASP A 153 7.72 8.68 -7.69
C ASP A 153 7.53 7.42 -8.56
N PHE A 154 7.24 6.29 -7.91
CA PHE A 154 7.08 5.00 -8.61
C PHE A 154 5.78 4.92 -9.45
N HIS A 155 4.80 5.79 -9.22
CA HIS A 155 3.55 5.84 -9.98
C HIS A 155 3.72 6.56 -11.31
N THR A 156 4.19 7.80 -11.25
CA THR A 156 4.40 8.64 -12.44
C THR A 156 5.76 8.39 -13.07
N LYS A 157 6.74 7.88 -12.30
CA LYS A 157 8.15 7.70 -12.66
C LYS A 157 8.85 9.01 -13.04
N ILE A 158 8.27 10.15 -12.66
CA ILE A 158 8.85 11.47 -12.90
C ILE A 158 9.63 11.88 -11.65
N PRO A 159 10.90 12.27 -11.78
CA PRO A 159 11.68 12.69 -10.63
C PRO A 159 11.25 14.05 -10.09
N LEU A 160 11.29 14.19 -8.78
CA LEU A 160 11.20 15.43 -7.98
C LEU A 160 9.87 16.20 -8.02
N ILE A 161 9.06 16.13 -9.08
CA ILE A 161 7.85 16.96 -9.21
C ILE A 161 6.81 16.72 -8.11
N HIS A 162 6.72 15.50 -7.60
CA HIS A 162 5.80 15.09 -6.52
C HIS A 162 6.19 15.65 -5.15
N MET A 163 7.43 16.17 -5.01
CA MET A 163 7.87 16.89 -3.80
C MET A 163 7.30 18.30 -3.71
N LEU A 164 6.92 18.89 -4.85
CA LEU A 164 6.30 20.21 -4.90
C LEU A 164 4.95 20.23 -4.16
N PRO A 165 4.42 21.39 -3.78
CA PRO A 165 3.08 21.49 -3.23
C PRO A 165 2.06 20.72 -4.08
N LYS A 166 1.14 19.97 -3.44
CA LYS A 166 0.24 19.03 -4.12
C LYS A 166 -0.54 19.65 -5.28
N ASN A 167 -0.96 20.91 -5.13
CA ASN A 167 -1.66 21.67 -6.20
C ASN A 167 -0.76 21.94 -7.42
N ILE A 168 0.52 22.24 -7.21
CA ILE A 168 1.50 22.47 -8.29
C ILE A 168 1.81 21.14 -8.98
N HIS A 169 2.08 20.09 -8.22
CA HIS A 169 2.30 18.73 -8.73
C HIS A 169 1.16 18.29 -9.67
N ARG A 170 -0.09 18.42 -9.22
CA ARG A 170 -1.29 18.06 -10.01
C ARG A 170 -1.44 18.91 -11.30
N LYS A 171 -1.09 20.21 -11.24
CA LYS A 171 -1.07 21.08 -12.43
C LYS A 171 -0.02 20.61 -13.44
N ILE A 172 1.18 20.25 -12.98
CA ILE A 172 2.24 19.73 -13.87
C ILE A 172 1.80 18.40 -14.49
N LEU A 173 1.24 17.47 -13.72
CA LEU A 173 0.70 16.22 -14.27
C LEU A 173 -0.37 16.47 -15.34
N LYS A 174 -1.25 17.44 -15.12
CA LYS A 174 -2.24 17.86 -16.12
C LYS A 174 -1.58 18.34 -17.41
N LEU A 175 -0.55 19.17 -17.32
CA LEU A 175 0.18 19.69 -18.49
C LEU A 175 0.93 18.57 -19.24
N LEU A 176 1.40 17.56 -18.53
CA LEU A 176 2.04 16.38 -19.10
C LEU A 176 1.05 15.33 -19.65
N GLY A 177 -0.26 15.62 -19.59
CA GLY A 177 -1.31 14.73 -20.11
C GLY A 177 -1.61 13.52 -19.24
N ASP A 178 -1.16 13.50 -17.97
CA ASP A 178 -1.53 12.45 -17.02
C ASP A 178 -2.95 12.72 -16.52
N ASN A 179 -3.91 11.96 -17.05
CA ASN A 179 -5.32 12.07 -16.73
C ASN A 179 -5.76 11.13 -15.61
N PHE A 180 -4.84 10.44 -14.94
CA PHE A 180 -5.12 9.53 -13.84
C PHE A 180 -4.51 10.03 -12.52
N PHE A 181 -3.20 10.11 -12.41
CA PHE A 181 -2.52 10.49 -11.16
C PHE A 181 -2.59 11.97 -10.79
N ARG A 182 -3.09 12.82 -11.69
CA ARG A 182 -3.38 14.23 -11.37
C ARG A 182 -4.53 14.42 -10.38
N TYR A 183 -5.38 13.42 -10.21
CA TYR A 183 -6.52 13.47 -9.29
C TYR A 183 -6.14 12.93 -7.91
N GLU A 184 -6.65 13.59 -6.87
CA GLU A 184 -6.39 13.21 -5.47
C GLU A 184 -6.93 11.82 -5.15
N GLU A 185 -8.05 11.48 -5.75
CA GLU A 185 -8.71 10.18 -5.61
C GLU A 185 -7.82 9.02 -6.05
N ASN A 186 -6.89 9.28 -6.98
CA ASN A 186 -6.04 8.26 -7.57
C ASN A 186 -4.61 8.27 -7.01
N LEU A 187 -4.13 9.42 -6.52
CA LEU A 187 -2.80 9.53 -5.92
C LEU A 187 -2.70 10.69 -4.92
N ASN A 188 -2.49 10.36 -3.68
CA ASN A 188 -2.25 11.32 -2.60
C ASN A 188 -1.11 10.86 -1.70
N LEU A 189 0.12 11.07 -2.18
CA LEU A 189 1.36 10.64 -1.51
C LEU A 189 1.52 11.27 -0.12
N LEU A 190 2.07 10.48 0.79
CA LEU A 190 2.25 10.80 2.20
C LEU A 190 3.73 10.97 2.57
N SER A 191 3.98 11.84 3.54
CA SER A 191 5.25 11.99 4.23
C SER A 191 5.17 11.41 5.64
N LYS A 192 6.33 11.26 6.30
CA LYS A 192 6.38 10.87 7.71
C LYS A 192 5.60 11.85 8.61
N LYS A 193 5.60 13.15 8.27
CA LYS A 193 4.86 14.17 9.05
C LYS A 193 3.34 13.95 8.96
N ASP A 194 2.85 13.59 7.77
CA ASP A 194 1.42 13.30 7.58
C ASP A 194 1.00 12.09 8.45
N ILE A 195 1.82 11.04 8.50
CA ILE A 195 1.55 9.85 9.31
C ILE A 195 1.55 10.18 10.81
N ILE A 196 2.52 10.96 11.29
CA ILE A 196 2.54 11.41 12.70
C ILE A 196 1.24 12.18 13.02
N PHE A 197 0.88 13.14 12.17
CA PHE A 197 -0.36 13.91 12.33
C PHE A 197 -1.61 13.02 12.36
N PHE A 198 -1.67 11.98 11.52
CA PHE A 198 -2.80 11.03 11.53
C PHE A 198 -2.85 10.21 12.82
N CYS A 199 -1.70 9.75 13.30
CA CYS A 199 -1.62 9.03 14.58
C CYS A 199 -2.07 9.91 15.76
N GLU A 200 -1.66 11.18 15.80
CA GLU A 200 -2.09 12.14 16.80
C GLU A 200 -3.59 12.39 16.73
N LYS A 201 -4.13 12.64 15.51
CA LYS A 201 -5.55 12.89 15.31
C LYS A 201 -6.44 11.71 15.70
N LEU A 202 -5.95 10.48 15.50
CA LEU A 202 -6.63 9.25 15.92
C LEU A 202 -6.32 8.85 17.37
N ASN A 203 -5.53 9.64 18.09
CA ASN A 203 -5.11 9.36 19.46
C ASN A 203 -4.47 7.97 19.66
N ILE A 204 -3.69 7.53 18.66
CA ILE A 204 -3.00 6.23 18.69
C ILE A 204 -1.82 6.33 19.68
N LYS A 205 -1.85 5.51 20.74
CA LYS A 205 -0.84 5.56 21.81
C LYS A 205 0.41 4.74 21.50
N LYS A 206 0.23 3.55 20.92
CA LYS A 206 1.31 2.62 20.64
C LYS A 206 1.50 2.47 19.14
N TYR A 207 2.46 3.20 18.60
CA TYR A 207 2.85 3.05 17.20
C TYR A 207 4.35 3.24 16.98
N LYS A 208 4.84 2.67 15.89
CA LYS A 208 6.21 2.77 15.43
C LYS A 208 6.24 3.15 13.96
N ILE A 209 7.09 4.09 13.58
CA ILE A 209 7.31 4.46 12.19
C ILE A 209 8.72 4.03 11.78
N ILE A 210 8.81 3.15 10.78
CA ILE A 210 10.06 2.70 10.20
C ILE A 210 10.23 3.38 8.84
N CYS A 211 11.34 4.12 8.69
CA CYS A 211 11.76 4.71 7.42
C CYS A 211 12.65 3.71 6.67
N HIS A 212 12.06 2.96 5.75
CA HIS A 212 12.82 2.03 4.92
C HIS A 212 13.62 2.78 3.87
N LYS A 213 14.93 2.55 3.82
CA LYS A 213 15.85 3.26 2.93
C LYS A 213 16.15 2.43 1.68
N PHE A 214 16.15 3.13 0.55
CA PHE A 214 16.74 2.66 -0.68
C PHE A 214 17.87 3.62 -1.07
N LEU A 215 19.09 3.09 -1.21
CA LEU A 215 20.33 3.89 -1.24
C LEU A 215 20.41 4.79 0.03
N PHE A 216 20.48 6.09 -0.16
CA PHE A 216 20.60 7.07 0.96
C PHE A 216 19.25 7.68 1.35
N PHE A 217 18.18 7.45 0.57
CA PHE A 217 16.89 8.10 0.74
C PHE A 217 15.85 7.16 1.36
N THR A 218 14.96 7.70 2.16
CA THR A 218 13.77 6.96 2.62
C THR A 218 12.82 6.74 1.44
N SER A 219 12.72 5.50 0.96
CA SER A 219 11.85 5.13 -0.17
C SER A 219 10.43 4.83 0.28
N ASN A 220 10.29 4.16 1.41
CA ASN A 220 8.99 3.77 1.97
C ASN A 220 8.92 4.13 3.46
N ILE A 221 7.72 4.45 3.89
CA ILE A 221 7.36 4.62 5.29
C ILE A 221 6.51 3.42 5.69
N ILE A 222 6.80 2.84 6.84
CA ILE A 222 6.03 1.73 7.41
C ILE A 222 5.49 2.21 8.75
N LEU A 223 4.18 2.22 8.87
CA LEU A 223 3.47 2.44 10.12
C LEU A 223 3.08 1.11 10.73
N ILE A 224 3.51 0.88 11.95
CA ILE A 224 3.12 -0.27 12.77
C ILE A 224 2.32 0.27 13.95
N ILE A 225 1.14 -0.28 14.18
CA ILE A 225 0.30 0.06 15.32
C ILE A 225 0.10 -1.23 16.14
N GLU A 226 0.23 -1.13 17.45
CA GLU A 226 -0.13 -2.18 18.40
C GLU A 226 -1.41 -1.76 19.12
N LYS A 227 -2.44 -2.59 19.04
CA LYS A 227 -3.72 -2.35 19.69
C LYS A 227 -3.63 -2.72 21.17
N GLU A 228 -4.25 -1.92 22.03
CA GLU A 228 -4.32 -2.19 23.47
C GLU A 228 -5.38 -3.22 23.83
#